data_4d57610ce1c13548e490496a847c8c1e
#
_entry.id   4d57610ce1c13548e490496a847c8c1e
#
_cell.length_a   1.000
_cell.length_b   1.000
_cell.length_c   1.000
_cell.angle_alpha   90.00
_cell.angle_beta   90.00
_cell.angle_gamma   90.00
#
_symmetry.space_group_name_H-M   'P 1'
#
loop_
_entity.id
_entity.type
_entity.pdbx_description
1 polymer ?
#
loop_
_entity_poly.entity_id
_entity_poly.type
_entity_poly.pdbx_seq_one_letter_code
_entity_poly.pdbx_strand_id
1 'polypeptide(L)'
;MKRIISIIIGLISVLGLQAQVTECMRIYTDKDNYLAGEDLWIKVCVTDSAEAPFSKVAYVEISDMRQVYAQGKIALKNGTGWGRIKFPQTMHSGAYQLTAYTRYMRNQSADRFPKKYIAVLNASQATDGDDVELLKDSVSLTSGNPVLSSLRLSTDKAVYGNRSKVTLKLPELPGDLKDFSLSVVRRDCALQAFPSAVEVQKNNKAAGERFIAECEGHIVTGRLIGASADSVNARLSCVGKDIRIFDGQLQSDGTYAFYTSEIMNTQDIVLTALPGKGRTGRLEVISPFAEVLPAKLPKLRLAYDEEALIERSIGVQLHHILPVDSTHGQAVLEQLHDFTPSLSYNLDEYVRFNTVREAFVEFVMGVRVSKADGATIIRILQDDVKRFSSLKALVLIDGVPIEDHDAVL
;
A
#
# COMPACT_ATOMS: atom_id res chain seq x y z
N MET A 1 -27.67 51.56 -4.08
CA MET A 1 -27.29 50.52 -5.07
C MET A 1 -25.78 50.35 -5.21
N LYS A 2 -24.99 51.36 -5.55
CA LYS A 2 -23.52 51.21 -5.74
C LYS A 2 -22.78 50.62 -4.55
N ARG A 3 -23.14 50.96 -3.27
CA ARG A 3 -22.50 50.40 -2.06
C ARG A 3 -22.84 48.93 -1.79
N ILE A 4 -24.05 48.51 -2.17
CA ILE A 4 -24.47 47.09 -2.03
C ILE A 4 -23.78 46.22 -3.07
N ILE A 5 -23.60 46.72 -4.29
CA ILE A 5 -22.85 46.02 -5.35
C ILE A 5 -21.37 45.85 -4.98
N SER A 6 -20.75 46.86 -4.37
CA SER A 6 -19.36 46.75 -3.89
C SER A 6 -19.18 45.72 -2.75
N ILE A 7 -20.17 45.57 -1.86
CA ILE A 7 -20.13 44.56 -0.79
C ILE A 7 -20.33 43.15 -1.36
N ILE A 8 -21.19 42.99 -2.36
CA ILE A 8 -21.42 41.70 -3.02
C ILE A 8 -20.17 41.28 -3.83
N ILE A 9 -19.52 42.19 -4.53
CA ILE A 9 -18.26 41.91 -5.26
C ILE A 9 -17.16 41.59 -4.25
N GLY A 10 -17.07 42.25 -3.12
CA GLY A 10 -16.12 41.95 -2.04
C GLY A 10 -16.36 40.56 -1.41
N LEU A 11 -17.63 40.15 -1.22
CA LEU A 11 -17.98 38.82 -0.71
C LEU A 11 -17.66 37.70 -1.72
N ILE A 12 -17.88 37.94 -3.01
CA ILE A 12 -17.57 36.98 -4.07
C ILE A 12 -16.07 36.80 -4.24
N SER A 13 -15.27 37.83 -4.04
CA SER A 13 -13.81 37.74 -4.09
C SER A 13 -13.19 37.01 -2.90
N VAL A 14 -13.85 37.00 -1.73
CA VAL A 14 -13.42 36.25 -0.55
C VAL A 14 -13.77 34.76 -0.66
N LEU A 15 -14.82 34.40 -1.40
CA LEU A 15 -15.18 32.99 -1.66
C LEU A 15 -14.30 32.30 -2.71
N GLY A 16 -13.45 33.05 -3.43
CA GLY A 16 -12.60 32.52 -4.51
C GLY A 16 -11.18 32.12 -4.09
N LEU A 17 -10.74 32.41 -2.86
CA LEU A 17 -9.41 32.05 -2.34
C LEU A 17 -9.50 30.89 -1.34
N GLN A 18 -10.10 29.78 -1.72
CA GLN A 18 -9.73 28.53 -1.09
C GLN A 18 -8.31 28.23 -1.56
N ALA A 19 -7.32 28.50 -0.72
CA ALA A 19 -5.98 27.96 -0.91
C ALA A 19 -6.13 26.46 -1.10
N GLN A 20 -5.87 25.97 -2.31
CA GLN A 20 -5.94 24.55 -2.61
C GLN A 20 -4.83 23.91 -1.81
N VAL A 21 -5.19 23.30 -0.70
CA VAL A 21 -4.27 22.54 0.14
C VAL A 21 -3.64 21.47 -0.75
N THR A 22 -2.31 21.43 -0.80
CA THR A 22 -1.58 20.49 -1.65
C THR A 22 -0.65 19.68 -0.77
N GLU A 23 -0.75 18.35 -0.89
CA GLU A 23 0.24 17.46 -0.32
C GLU A 23 1.49 17.43 -1.18
N CYS A 24 2.64 17.45 -0.55
CA CYS A 24 3.95 17.24 -1.15
C CYS A 24 4.62 16.05 -0.47
N MET A 25 5.47 15.33 -1.19
CA MET A 25 6.12 14.14 -0.65
C MET A 25 7.62 14.17 -0.89
N ARG A 26 8.38 13.65 0.08
CA ARG A 26 9.79 13.31 -0.06
C ARG A 26 9.98 11.81 0.06
N ILE A 27 10.92 11.27 -0.69
CA ILE A 27 11.24 9.85 -0.70
C ILE A 27 12.72 9.64 -0.36
N TYR A 28 12.98 8.63 0.47
CA TYR A 28 14.30 8.20 0.88
C TYR A 28 14.39 6.69 0.67
N THR A 29 15.46 6.22 0.05
CA THR A 29 15.76 4.81 -0.15
C THR A 29 17.01 4.43 0.63
N ASP A 30 17.14 3.15 0.97
CA ASP A 30 18.34 2.63 1.64
C ASP A 30 19.59 2.76 0.75
N LYS A 31 19.44 2.60 -0.57
CA LYS A 31 20.52 2.69 -1.57
C LYS A 31 19.96 3.10 -2.93
N ASP A 32 20.83 3.26 -3.92
CA ASP A 32 20.46 3.67 -5.28
C ASP A 32 20.64 2.57 -6.32
N ASN A 33 21.29 1.46 -5.91
CA ASN A 33 21.51 0.30 -6.78
C ASN A 33 21.13 -1.00 -6.09
N TYR A 34 20.52 -1.88 -6.86
CA TYR A 34 19.94 -3.14 -6.40
C TYR A 34 20.25 -4.27 -7.36
N LEU A 35 20.22 -5.50 -6.85
CA LEU A 35 20.10 -6.69 -7.68
C LEU A 35 18.63 -7.03 -7.88
N ALA A 36 18.32 -7.64 -9.03
CA ALA A 36 17.01 -8.24 -9.26
C ALA A 36 16.72 -9.27 -8.15
N GLY A 37 15.53 -9.19 -7.56
CA GLY A 37 15.15 -10.02 -6.41
C GLY A 37 15.47 -9.40 -5.04
N GLU A 38 16.25 -8.33 -4.94
CA GLU A 38 16.44 -7.62 -3.66
C GLU A 38 15.19 -6.85 -3.25
N ASP A 39 15.19 -6.46 -1.98
CA ASP A 39 14.20 -5.56 -1.42
C ASP A 39 14.73 -4.12 -1.42
N LEU A 40 13.91 -3.20 -1.85
CA LEU A 40 14.11 -1.76 -1.69
C LEU A 40 13.41 -1.32 -0.41
N TRP A 41 14.17 -0.77 0.52
CA TRP A 41 13.61 -0.10 1.69
C TRP A 41 13.38 1.37 1.37
N ILE A 42 12.18 1.83 1.66
CA ILE A 42 11.76 3.19 1.39
C ILE A 42 11.11 3.83 2.61
N LYS A 43 11.47 5.09 2.85
CA LYS A 43 10.75 5.98 3.75
C LYS A 43 10.12 7.08 2.90
N VAL A 44 8.88 7.39 3.19
CA VAL A 44 8.13 8.50 2.60
C VAL A 44 7.72 9.48 3.67
N CYS A 45 7.79 10.77 3.35
CA CYS A 45 7.37 11.85 4.24
C CYS A 45 6.49 12.79 3.45
N VAL A 46 5.22 12.86 3.85
CA VAL A 46 4.23 13.75 3.28
C VAL A 46 4.18 15.02 4.10
N THR A 47 4.24 16.14 3.45
CA THR A 47 4.10 17.47 4.05
C THR A 47 2.97 18.20 3.38
N ASP A 48 2.24 18.97 4.14
CA ASP A 48 1.18 19.84 3.66
C ASP A 48 1.59 21.31 3.78
N SER A 49 0.94 22.14 2.97
CA SER A 49 1.07 23.59 3.06
C SER A 49 0.34 24.19 4.28
N ALA A 50 -0.57 23.42 4.96
CA ALA A 50 -1.42 23.93 6.04
C ALA A 50 -1.00 23.19 7.32
N GLU A 51 -0.55 22.46 7.88
CA GLU A 51 -0.17 21.99 9.22
C GLU A 51 -0.09 20.48 9.43
N ALA A 52 -0.93 19.69 8.74
CA ALA A 52 -0.85 18.23 8.87
C ALA A 52 -1.29 17.54 7.58
N PRO A 53 -0.53 16.56 7.06
CA PRO A 53 -0.96 15.73 5.95
C PRO A 53 -2.17 14.89 6.36
N PHE A 54 -3.18 14.82 5.49
CA PHE A 54 -4.40 14.07 5.79
C PHE A 54 -4.36 12.64 5.24
N SER A 55 -3.56 12.36 4.24
CA SER A 55 -3.49 11.01 3.68
C SER A 55 -2.79 10.04 4.63
N LYS A 56 -3.39 8.88 4.84
CA LYS A 56 -2.82 7.77 5.62
C LYS A 56 -2.18 6.68 4.76
N VAL A 57 -2.22 6.83 3.43
CA VAL A 57 -1.65 5.86 2.49
C VAL A 57 -0.81 6.56 1.44
N ALA A 58 0.38 6.07 1.22
CA ALA A 58 1.23 6.42 0.10
C ALA A 58 1.35 5.23 -0.86
N TYR A 59 1.39 5.52 -2.14
CA TYR A 59 1.59 4.58 -3.24
C TYR A 59 3.00 4.72 -3.76
N VAL A 60 3.63 3.60 -4.06
CA VAL A 60 4.98 3.53 -4.60
C VAL A 60 4.98 2.64 -5.82
N GLU A 61 5.59 3.10 -6.89
CA GLU A 61 5.70 2.38 -8.16
C GLU A 61 7.14 2.39 -8.65
N ILE A 62 7.55 1.29 -9.24
CA ILE A 62 8.85 1.14 -9.91
C ILE A 62 8.58 0.74 -11.34
N SER A 63 8.99 1.59 -12.27
CA SER A 63 8.67 1.47 -13.70
C SER A 63 9.88 1.73 -14.59
N ASP A 64 9.85 1.13 -15.77
CA ASP A 64 10.63 1.59 -16.91
C ASP A 64 9.74 2.40 -17.88
N MET A 65 10.20 2.65 -19.10
CA MET A 65 9.44 3.35 -20.13
C MET A 65 8.28 2.53 -20.71
N ARG A 66 8.15 1.25 -20.38
CA ARG A 66 7.21 0.31 -20.97
C ARG A 66 6.15 -0.17 -19.99
N GLN A 67 6.56 -0.45 -18.74
CA GLN A 67 5.67 -1.05 -17.74
C GLN A 67 6.09 -0.74 -16.31
N VAL A 68 5.18 -1.04 -15.39
CA VAL A 68 5.42 -1.03 -13.95
C VAL A 68 5.82 -2.45 -13.53
N TYR A 69 6.94 -2.58 -12.81
CA TYR A 69 7.50 -3.85 -12.35
C TYR A 69 7.13 -4.19 -10.91
N ALA A 70 7.02 -3.17 -10.08
CA ALA A 70 6.67 -3.36 -8.67
C ALA A 70 5.81 -2.20 -8.17
N GLN A 71 4.86 -2.54 -7.32
CA GLN A 71 3.93 -1.59 -6.71
C GLN A 71 3.78 -1.92 -5.23
N GLY A 72 3.60 -0.91 -4.42
CA GLY A 72 3.36 -1.08 -3.00
C GLY A 72 2.57 0.07 -2.39
N LYS A 73 1.92 -0.22 -1.28
CA LYS A 73 1.24 0.77 -0.44
C LYS A 73 1.96 0.87 0.90
N ILE A 74 2.16 2.08 1.36
CA ILE A 74 2.82 2.38 2.64
C ILE A 74 1.85 3.11 3.52
N ALA A 75 1.62 2.57 4.72
CA ALA A 75 0.82 3.24 5.72
C ALA A 75 1.57 4.46 6.29
N LEU A 76 0.87 5.58 6.42
CA LEU A 76 1.41 6.82 6.95
C LEU A 76 0.87 7.07 8.36
N LYS A 77 1.78 7.36 9.28
CA LYS A 77 1.46 7.85 10.62
C LYS A 77 2.06 9.24 10.76
N ASN A 78 1.21 10.24 11.00
CA ASN A 78 1.63 11.64 11.05
C ASN A 78 2.44 12.07 9.81
N GLY A 79 1.96 11.69 8.62
CA GLY A 79 2.60 11.99 7.34
C GLY A 79 3.86 11.21 7.02
N THR A 80 4.33 10.34 7.89
CA THR A 80 5.56 9.55 7.66
C THR A 80 5.24 8.06 7.63
N GLY A 81 5.82 7.36 6.68
CA GLY A 81 5.72 5.92 6.58
C GLY A 81 6.99 5.30 6.00
N TRP A 82 7.17 4.03 6.22
CA TRP A 82 8.26 3.26 5.65
C TRP A 82 7.77 1.87 5.25
N GLY A 83 8.43 1.29 4.28
CA GLY A 83 8.04 0.00 3.76
C GLY A 83 9.14 -0.66 2.95
N ARG A 84 8.82 -1.82 2.42
CA ARG A 84 9.68 -2.64 1.62
C ARG A 84 8.98 -2.97 0.31
N ILE A 85 9.67 -2.74 -0.80
CA ILE A 85 9.21 -3.11 -2.14
C ILE A 85 10.14 -4.21 -2.66
N LYS A 86 9.60 -5.37 -2.95
CA LYS A 86 10.35 -6.49 -3.48
C LYS A 86 10.50 -6.37 -4.99
N PHE A 87 11.72 -6.46 -5.49
CA PHE A 87 11.97 -6.53 -6.93
C PHE A 87 11.71 -7.93 -7.48
N PRO A 88 10.99 -8.06 -8.59
CA PRO A 88 10.92 -9.33 -9.32
C PRO A 88 12.31 -9.78 -9.76
N GLN A 89 12.59 -11.08 -9.68
CA GLN A 89 13.84 -11.66 -10.20
C GLN A 89 13.95 -11.55 -11.72
N THR A 90 12.83 -11.31 -12.39
CA THR A 90 12.74 -11.18 -13.85
C THR A 90 13.05 -9.78 -14.37
N MET A 91 13.31 -8.81 -13.48
CA MET A 91 13.72 -7.46 -13.91
C MET A 91 15.04 -7.53 -14.68
N HIS A 92 15.10 -6.82 -15.79
CA HIS A 92 16.33 -6.69 -16.58
C HIS A 92 17.31 -5.71 -15.94
N SER A 93 18.58 -5.81 -16.31
CA SER A 93 19.56 -4.78 -15.95
C SER A 93 19.21 -3.47 -16.62
N GLY A 94 19.14 -2.38 -15.84
CA GLY A 94 18.80 -1.07 -16.38
C GLY A 94 18.51 -0.03 -15.31
N ALA A 95 18.18 1.17 -15.76
CA ALA A 95 17.68 2.25 -14.92
C ALA A 95 16.17 2.17 -14.82
N TYR A 96 15.65 2.43 -13.63
CA TYR A 96 14.21 2.44 -13.34
C TYR A 96 13.82 3.72 -12.61
N GLN A 97 12.58 4.13 -12.79
CA GLN A 97 12.00 5.24 -12.04
C GLN A 97 11.22 4.73 -10.85
N LEU A 98 11.59 5.17 -9.67
CA LEU A 98 10.81 5.09 -8.45
C LEU A 98 9.93 6.34 -8.37
N THR A 99 8.63 6.17 -8.29
CA THR A 99 7.64 7.24 -8.14
C THR A 99 6.81 6.98 -6.89
N ALA A 100 6.52 8.02 -6.11
CA ALA A 100 5.64 7.90 -4.96
C ALA A 100 4.63 9.06 -4.91
N TYR A 101 3.44 8.80 -4.39
CA TYR A 101 2.36 9.79 -4.30
C TYR A 101 1.28 9.30 -3.31
N THR A 102 0.41 10.21 -2.90
CA THR A 102 -0.85 9.88 -2.23
C THR A 102 -2.00 9.88 -3.23
N ARG A 103 -3.14 9.26 -2.88
CA ARG A 103 -4.34 9.35 -3.71
C ARG A 103 -4.73 10.82 -3.97
N TYR A 104 -4.61 11.69 -2.98
CA TYR A 104 -4.93 13.10 -3.11
C TYR A 104 -3.98 13.84 -4.08
N MET A 105 -2.71 13.48 -4.11
CA MET A 105 -1.73 14.05 -5.05
C MET A 105 -2.08 13.76 -6.52
N ARG A 106 -2.87 12.73 -6.82
CA ARG A 106 -3.34 12.43 -8.19
C ARG A 106 -4.24 13.52 -8.79
N ASN A 107 -4.75 14.46 -7.98
CA ASN A 107 -5.41 15.67 -8.48
C ASN A 107 -4.45 16.64 -9.16
N GLN A 108 -3.16 16.42 -9.01
CA GLN A 108 -2.08 17.19 -9.66
C GLN A 108 -1.54 16.40 -10.87
N SER A 109 -0.76 17.10 -11.71
CA SER A 109 0.00 16.40 -12.74
C SER A 109 0.99 15.41 -12.14
N ALA A 110 1.13 14.23 -12.74
CA ALA A 110 2.10 13.22 -12.34
C ALA A 110 3.56 13.71 -12.37
N ASP A 111 3.84 14.81 -13.09
CA ASP A 111 5.17 15.46 -13.09
C ASP A 111 5.55 16.04 -11.73
N ARG A 112 4.57 16.30 -10.87
CA ARG A 112 4.78 16.80 -9.51
C ARG A 112 5.04 15.72 -8.47
N PHE A 113 4.86 14.45 -8.83
CA PHE A 113 5.18 13.36 -7.93
C PHE A 113 6.71 13.29 -7.75
N PRO A 114 7.20 13.06 -6.53
CA PRO A 114 8.62 12.82 -6.33
C PRO A 114 9.06 11.59 -7.10
N LYS A 115 10.19 11.71 -7.77
CA LYS A 115 10.77 10.67 -8.60
C LYS A 115 12.23 10.48 -8.21
N LYS A 116 12.68 9.25 -8.25
CA LYS A 116 14.08 8.89 -8.06
C LYS A 116 14.47 7.84 -9.08
N TYR A 117 15.64 7.97 -9.69
CA TYR A 117 16.17 6.89 -10.52
C TYR A 117 16.97 5.92 -9.64
N ILE A 118 16.76 4.66 -9.89
CA ILE A 118 17.47 3.56 -9.26
C ILE A 118 18.02 2.65 -10.34
N ALA A 119 19.11 1.96 -10.02
CA ALA A 119 19.68 0.94 -10.89
C ALA A 119 19.30 -0.43 -10.41
N VAL A 120 18.98 -1.29 -11.35
CA VAL A 120 18.84 -2.73 -11.10
C VAL A 120 19.83 -3.47 -11.98
N LEU A 121 20.57 -4.39 -11.38
CA LEU A 121 21.45 -5.32 -12.08
C LEU A 121 20.88 -6.74 -11.91
N ASN A 122 20.68 -7.42 -13.01
CA ASN A 122 20.32 -8.84 -13.01
C ASN A 122 21.54 -9.68 -13.39
N ALA A 123 22.13 -10.33 -12.38
CA ALA A 123 23.30 -11.18 -12.57
C ALA A 123 23.00 -12.50 -13.32
N SER A 124 21.71 -12.85 -13.49
CA SER A 124 21.28 -14.08 -14.13
C SER A 124 20.90 -13.93 -15.61
N GLN A 125 20.87 -12.69 -16.12
CA GLN A 125 20.47 -12.38 -17.48
C GLN A 125 21.56 -11.58 -18.19
N ALA A 126 21.72 -11.83 -19.48
CA ALA A 126 22.59 -11.00 -20.32
C ALA A 126 22.09 -9.56 -20.31
N THR A 127 23.01 -8.61 -20.20
CA THR A 127 22.70 -7.18 -20.30
C THR A 127 22.47 -6.82 -21.77
N ASP A 128 21.38 -6.11 -22.04
CA ASP A 128 21.14 -5.53 -23.35
C ASP A 128 22.12 -4.35 -23.55
N GLY A 129 23.00 -4.46 -24.54
CA GLY A 129 24.17 -3.58 -24.70
C GLY A 129 23.85 -2.11 -24.95
N ASP A 130 22.59 -1.78 -25.30
CA ASP A 130 22.19 -0.40 -25.58
C ASP A 130 21.82 0.38 -24.32
N ASP A 131 21.34 -0.29 -23.27
CA ASP A 131 20.86 0.36 -22.04
C ASP A 131 21.89 0.34 -20.90
N VAL A 132 22.94 -0.48 -21.00
CA VAL A 132 23.95 -0.67 -19.96
C VAL A 132 25.36 -0.51 -20.54
N GLU A 133 26.09 0.46 -20.01
CA GLU A 133 27.52 0.69 -20.32
C GLU A 133 28.37 0.16 -19.17
N LEU A 134 29.20 -0.82 -19.45
CA LEU A 134 30.16 -1.36 -18.48
C LEU A 134 31.42 -0.52 -18.49
N LEU A 135 31.82 0.01 -17.35
CA LEU A 135 33.04 0.77 -17.17
C LEU A 135 34.20 -0.21 -16.85
N LYS A 136 35.21 -0.24 -17.71
CA LYS A 136 36.33 -1.20 -17.62
C LYS A 136 37.35 -0.88 -16.53
N ASP A 137 37.35 0.33 -15.97
CA ASP A 137 38.28 0.73 -14.94
C ASP A 137 37.54 1.02 -13.64
N SER A 138 38.18 0.65 -12.53
CA SER A 138 37.76 1.02 -11.18
C SER A 138 37.76 2.54 -11.04
N VAL A 139 36.66 3.17 -11.45
CA VAL A 139 36.46 4.58 -11.19
C VAL A 139 36.42 4.75 -9.69
N SER A 140 37.32 5.56 -9.18
CA SER A 140 37.36 5.95 -7.77
C SER A 140 36.02 6.62 -7.44
N LEU A 141 35.16 5.92 -6.77
CA LEU A 141 33.77 6.29 -6.55
C LEU A 141 33.70 7.29 -5.43
N THR A 142 33.80 8.52 -5.81
CA THR A 142 33.36 9.62 -4.98
C THR A 142 31.83 9.52 -4.92
N SER A 143 31.34 8.98 -3.82
CA SER A 143 29.91 9.05 -3.45
C SER A 143 29.51 10.53 -3.44
N GLY A 144 28.89 10.95 -4.54
CA GLY A 144 28.44 12.33 -4.72
C GLY A 144 27.12 12.65 -4.04
N ASN A 145 26.78 12.00 -2.95
CA ASN A 145 25.72 12.51 -2.10
C ASN A 145 26.26 13.74 -1.38
N PRO A 146 25.64 14.91 -1.54
CA PRO A 146 25.93 16.03 -0.68
C PRO A 146 25.51 15.64 0.73
N VAL A 147 26.43 15.07 1.45
CA VAL A 147 26.32 14.98 2.90
C VAL A 147 26.06 16.41 3.34
N LEU A 148 24.96 16.65 4.03
CA LEU A 148 24.83 17.88 4.80
C LEU A 148 26.08 17.99 5.64
N SER A 149 27.02 18.82 5.18
CA SER A 149 28.38 18.93 5.72
C SER A 149 28.44 19.38 7.18
N SER A 150 27.31 19.76 7.74
CA SER A 150 27.11 20.18 9.12
C SER A 150 26.82 19.03 10.09
N LEU A 151 26.30 17.87 9.63
CA LEU A 151 25.98 16.76 10.51
C LEU A 151 27.10 15.71 10.49
N ARG A 152 27.98 15.74 11.48
CA ARG A 152 29.02 14.71 11.65
C ARG A 152 28.48 13.58 12.53
N LEU A 153 28.18 12.45 11.88
CA LEU A 153 27.94 11.20 12.58
C LEU A 153 29.26 10.67 13.17
N SER A 154 29.23 10.19 14.39
CA SER A 154 30.36 9.47 14.98
C SER A 154 29.91 8.11 15.53
N THR A 155 30.82 7.17 15.53
CA THR A 155 30.63 5.84 16.11
C THR A 155 31.35 5.75 17.44
N ASP A 156 30.92 4.82 18.32
CA ASP A 156 31.56 4.57 19.59
C ASP A 156 32.93 3.91 19.44
N LYS A 157 33.20 3.28 18.29
CA LYS A 157 34.48 2.61 17.95
C LYS A 157 34.87 2.90 16.51
N ALA A 158 36.14 2.78 16.18
CA ALA A 158 36.65 2.90 14.81
C ALA A 158 36.51 1.58 14.01
N VAL A 159 36.56 0.44 14.68
CA VAL A 159 36.49 -0.90 14.07
C VAL A 159 35.57 -1.78 14.91
N TYR A 160 34.79 -2.59 14.26
CA TYR A 160 33.85 -3.52 14.87
C TYR A 160 34.13 -4.95 14.40
N GLY A 161 34.01 -5.92 15.30
CA GLY A 161 34.01 -7.33 14.94
C GLY A 161 32.66 -7.78 14.37
N ASN A 162 32.63 -9.00 13.86
CA ASN A 162 31.41 -9.62 13.35
C ASN A 162 30.28 -9.63 14.40
N ARG A 163 29.08 -9.29 14.02
CA ARG A 163 27.87 -9.25 14.88
C ARG A 163 27.98 -8.33 16.10
N SER A 164 28.88 -7.36 16.06
CA SER A 164 29.01 -6.36 17.12
C SER A 164 27.90 -5.30 17.04
N LYS A 165 27.45 -4.86 18.22
CA LYS A 165 26.57 -3.69 18.31
C LYS A 165 27.37 -2.44 17.95
N VAL A 166 26.81 -1.64 17.05
CA VAL A 166 27.33 -0.31 16.65
C VAL A 166 26.46 0.75 17.29
N THR A 167 27.08 1.68 18.01
CA THR A 167 26.38 2.85 18.56
C THR A 167 26.72 4.07 17.72
N LEU A 168 25.71 4.63 17.03
CA LEU A 168 25.82 5.87 16.29
C LEU A 168 25.46 7.04 17.21
N LYS A 169 26.32 8.05 17.24
CA LYS A 169 26.07 9.31 17.94
C LYS A 169 25.67 10.35 16.89
N LEU A 170 24.47 10.84 17.02
CA LEU A 170 23.96 11.96 16.24
C LEU A 170 24.38 13.26 16.94
N PRO A 171 24.86 14.26 16.22
CA PRO A 171 25.04 15.60 16.78
C PRO A 171 23.68 16.18 17.15
N GLU A 172 23.70 17.31 17.84
CA GLU A 172 22.48 18.07 18.07
C GLU A 172 21.86 18.46 16.72
N LEU A 173 20.63 18.04 16.50
CA LEU A 173 19.94 18.32 15.25
C LEU A 173 19.42 19.75 15.26
N PRO A 174 19.51 20.48 14.13
CA PRO A 174 18.89 21.80 14.02
C PRO A 174 17.41 21.76 14.42
N GLY A 175 16.96 22.72 15.22
CA GLY A 175 15.59 22.77 15.74
C GLY A 175 14.50 22.94 14.66
N ASP A 176 14.89 23.35 13.47
CA ASP A 176 14.05 23.50 12.27
C ASP A 176 14.04 22.23 11.38
N LEU A 177 14.79 21.20 11.75
CA LEU A 177 14.84 19.94 10.99
C LEU A 177 13.54 19.16 11.18
N LYS A 178 12.70 19.19 10.17
CA LYS A 178 11.38 18.53 10.19
C LYS A 178 11.46 17.02 9.91
N ASP A 179 12.49 16.56 9.18
CA ASP A 179 12.61 15.18 8.76
C ASP A 179 14.04 14.79 8.41
N PHE A 180 14.42 13.55 8.74
CA PHE A 180 15.68 12.95 8.31
C PHE A 180 15.52 11.44 8.06
N SER A 181 16.41 10.89 7.27
CA SER A 181 16.52 9.45 7.07
C SER A 181 17.97 9.00 7.26
N LEU A 182 18.13 7.88 7.92
CA LEU A 182 19.43 7.21 8.10
C LEU A 182 19.33 5.83 7.47
N SER A 183 20.25 5.52 6.57
CA SER A 183 20.43 4.17 6.03
C SER A 183 21.85 3.67 6.28
N VAL A 184 21.97 2.36 6.51
CA VAL A 184 23.25 1.68 6.66
C VAL A 184 23.31 0.57 5.64
N VAL A 185 24.25 0.66 4.71
CA VAL A 185 24.42 -0.31 3.63
C VAL A 185 25.87 -0.80 3.58
N ARG A 186 26.05 -2.04 3.12
CA ARG A 186 27.38 -2.58 2.82
C ARG A 186 27.94 -1.83 1.61
N ARG A 187 29.19 -1.37 1.72
CA ARG A 187 29.89 -0.60 0.68
C ARG A 187 30.76 -1.50 -0.19
N ASP A 188 30.17 -2.45 -0.87
CA ASP A 188 30.99 -3.49 -1.47
C ASP A 188 30.69 -3.86 -2.91
N CYS A 189 29.84 -3.20 -3.63
CA CYS A 189 29.72 -3.57 -5.02
C CYS A 189 28.93 -2.61 -5.91
N ALA A 190 29.07 -2.85 -7.17
CA ALA A 190 28.38 -2.28 -8.32
C ALA A 190 28.03 -0.82 -8.18
N LEU A 191 28.74 -0.02 -8.84
CA LEU A 191 28.62 1.40 -8.73
C LEU A 191 28.17 2.04 -10.01
N GLN A 192 27.50 3.12 -9.79
CA GLN A 192 26.75 3.75 -10.80
C GLN A 192 26.89 5.27 -10.72
N ALA A 193 27.00 5.93 -11.86
CA ALA A 193 26.83 7.37 -11.94
C ALA A 193 25.52 7.68 -12.68
N PHE A 194 24.49 8.15 -11.94
CA PHE A 194 23.33 8.76 -12.56
C PHE A 194 23.51 10.26 -12.69
N PRO A 195 22.95 10.89 -13.73
CA PRO A 195 22.89 12.34 -13.78
C PRO A 195 22.07 12.84 -12.57
N SER A 196 22.63 13.75 -11.83
CA SER A 196 22.13 14.24 -10.54
C SER A 196 20.83 15.06 -10.63
N ALA A 197 20.36 15.39 -11.79
CA ALA A 197 19.14 16.17 -11.96
C ALA A 197 18.38 15.76 -13.21
N VAL A 198 17.14 15.40 -13.04
CA VAL A 198 16.14 15.41 -14.11
C VAL A 198 15.33 16.69 -13.92
N GLU A 199 15.35 17.55 -14.93
CA GLU A 199 14.47 18.70 -14.95
C GLU A 199 13.03 18.25 -14.92
N VAL A 200 12.33 18.58 -13.84
CA VAL A 200 10.90 18.37 -13.73
C VAL A 200 10.21 19.36 -14.66
N GLN A 201 9.73 18.89 -15.81
CA GLN A 201 8.88 19.71 -16.66
C GLN A 201 7.59 20.03 -15.91
N LYS A 202 7.37 21.29 -15.64
CA LYS A 202 6.16 21.78 -14.95
C LYS A 202 4.99 21.84 -15.93
N ASN A 203 4.35 20.72 -16.19
CA ASN A 203 3.07 20.71 -16.90
C ASN A 203 1.92 20.92 -15.92
N ASN A 204 1.18 22.00 -16.07
CA ASN A 204 0.08 22.42 -15.18
C ASN A 204 -1.28 21.81 -15.55
N LYS A 205 -1.35 20.64 -16.18
CA LYS A 205 -2.64 19.99 -16.40
C LYS A 205 -3.11 19.33 -15.11
N ALA A 206 -4.13 19.89 -14.46
CA ALA A 206 -4.87 19.23 -13.43
C ALA A 206 -5.60 18.01 -14.03
N ALA A 207 -5.59 16.87 -13.37
CA ALA A 207 -6.42 15.75 -13.74
C ALA A 207 -7.90 16.16 -13.55
N GLY A 208 -8.76 15.81 -14.51
CA GLY A 208 -10.18 16.16 -14.47
C GLY A 208 -10.99 15.44 -13.39
N GLU A 209 -10.44 14.42 -12.75
CA GLU A 209 -11.08 13.65 -11.69
C GLU A 209 -10.64 14.13 -10.30
N ARG A 210 -11.60 14.27 -9.39
CA ARG A 210 -11.31 14.61 -8.00
C ARG A 210 -11.06 13.34 -7.20
N PHE A 211 -9.81 13.10 -6.86
CA PHE A 211 -9.41 12.08 -5.90
C PHE A 211 -9.51 12.64 -4.48
N ILE A 212 -10.33 12.01 -3.63
CA ILE A 212 -10.40 12.36 -2.21
C ILE A 212 -9.20 11.80 -1.46
N ALA A 213 -8.79 12.49 -0.39
CA ALA A 213 -7.70 12.04 0.47
C ALA A 213 -8.13 10.81 1.29
N GLU A 214 -7.19 9.90 1.52
CA GLU A 214 -7.38 8.70 2.33
C GLU A 214 -7.12 9.00 3.81
N CYS A 215 -8.02 9.77 4.43
CA CYS A 215 -7.86 10.27 5.79
C CYS A 215 -8.07 9.21 6.87
N GLU A 216 -8.86 8.19 6.62
CA GLU A 216 -9.18 7.13 7.59
C GLU A 216 -8.39 5.86 7.31
N GLY A 217 -8.11 5.57 6.06
CA GLY A 217 -7.42 4.39 5.58
C GLY A 217 -7.51 4.27 4.07
N HIS A 218 -7.09 3.14 3.55
CA HIS A 218 -7.13 2.88 2.11
C HIS A 218 -8.57 2.88 1.56
N ILE A 219 -8.79 3.50 0.41
CA ILE A 219 -10.07 3.46 -0.31
C ILE A 219 -9.96 2.44 -1.43
N VAL A 220 -10.62 1.29 -1.25
CA VAL A 220 -10.74 0.29 -2.29
C VAL A 220 -11.87 0.71 -3.24
N THR A 221 -11.63 0.65 -4.54
CA THR A 221 -12.64 0.94 -5.54
C THR A 221 -12.99 -0.32 -6.32
N GLY A 222 -14.28 -0.60 -6.47
CA GLY A 222 -14.80 -1.75 -7.20
C GLY A 222 -15.71 -1.33 -8.35
N ARG A 223 -15.65 -2.07 -9.46
CA ARG A 223 -16.55 -1.93 -10.60
C ARG A 223 -17.48 -3.11 -10.67
N LEU A 224 -18.80 -2.84 -10.79
CA LEU A 224 -19.79 -3.87 -10.98
C LEU A 224 -19.89 -4.27 -12.45
N ILE A 225 -19.87 -5.59 -12.69
CA ILE A 225 -20.00 -6.18 -14.02
C ILE A 225 -21.24 -7.09 -14.05
N GLY A 226 -22.02 -6.99 -15.11
CA GLY A 226 -23.15 -7.90 -15.39
C GLY A 226 -24.47 -7.54 -14.70
N ALA A 227 -24.52 -6.48 -13.89
CA ALA A 227 -25.76 -6.01 -13.25
C ALA A 227 -25.81 -4.48 -13.22
N SER A 228 -27.01 -3.93 -12.92
CA SER A 228 -27.19 -2.50 -12.69
C SER A 228 -26.81 -2.14 -11.24
N ALA A 229 -26.08 -1.05 -11.07
CA ALA A 229 -25.62 -0.60 -9.75
C ALA A 229 -26.77 -0.26 -8.79
N ASP A 230 -27.93 0.20 -9.32
CA ASP A 230 -29.11 0.58 -8.52
C ASP A 230 -29.77 -0.60 -7.77
N SER A 231 -29.41 -1.83 -8.11
CA SER A 231 -30.05 -3.04 -7.58
C SER A 231 -29.11 -3.93 -6.76
N VAL A 232 -27.89 -3.49 -6.48
CA VAL A 232 -26.85 -4.30 -5.84
C VAL A 232 -26.28 -3.57 -4.64
N ASN A 233 -26.24 -4.25 -3.49
CA ASN A 233 -25.44 -3.82 -2.35
C ASN A 233 -24.05 -4.45 -2.48
N ALA A 234 -23.02 -3.61 -2.41
CA ALA A 234 -21.65 -4.06 -2.50
C ALA A 234 -21.03 -4.16 -1.10
N ARG A 235 -20.26 -5.22 -0.83
CA ARG A 235 -19.52 -5.38 0.41
C ARG A 235 -18.08 -5.78 0.13
N LEU A 236 -17.19 -5.27 0.97
CA LEU A 236 -15.81 -5.69 1.07
C LEU A 236 -15.64 -6.43 2.40
N SER A 237 -15.14 -7.65 2.34
CA SER A 237 -14.78 -8.44 3.51
C SER A 237 -13.27 -8.61 3.55
N CYS A 238 -12.66 -8.35 4.71
CA CYS A 238 -11.29 -8.76 5.02
C CYS A 238 -11.33 -10.19 5.53
N VAL A 239 -10.51 -11.05 4.94
CA VAL A 239 -10.46 -12.48 5.23
C VAL A 239 -9.22 -12.80 6.06
N GLY A 240 -9.32 -13.73 6.98
CA GLY A 240 -8.22 -14.19 7.81
C GLY A 240 -8.44 -13.96 9.31
N LYS A 241 -7.39 -13.53 10.02
CA LYS A 241 -7.47 -13.37 11.48
C LYS A 241 -8.28 -12.15 11.91
N ASP A 242 -8.20 -11.07 11.14
CA ASP A 242 -8.93 -9.83 11.39
C ASP A 242 -10.09 -9.70 10.40
N ILE A 243 -11.25 -10.23 10.80
CA ILE A 243 -12.46 -10.17 9.98
C ILE A 243 -13.08 -8.78 10.12
N ARG A 244 -13.22 -8.08 9.00
CA ARG A 244 -13.90 -6.78 8.92
C ARG A 244 -14.77 -6.73 7.68
N ILE A 245 -15.89 -6.04 7.77
CA ILE A 245 -16.84 -5.88 6.68
C ILE A 245 -17.10 -4.40 6.49
N PHE A 246 -16.97 -3.95 5.23
CA PHE A 246 -17.23 -2.57 4.84
C PHE A 246 -18.31 -2.55 3.77
N ASP A 247 -19.32 -1.72 3.94
CA ASP A 247 -20.34 -1.50 2.92
C ASP A 247 -19.81 -0.56 1.85
N GLY A 248 -20.07 -0.91 0.58
CA GLY A 248 -19.68 -0.12 -0.56
C GLY A 248 -20.62 1.05 -0.80
N GLN A 249 -20.07 2.23 -1.04
CA GLN A 249 -20.80 3.42 -1.40
C GLN A 249 -20.78 3.61 -2.92
N LEU A 250 -21.96 3.60 -3.54
CA LEU A 250 -22.08 3.86 -4.98
C LEU A 250 -21.69 5.30 -5.29
N GLN A 251 -20.76 5.45 -6.23
CA GLN A 251 -20.28 6.74 -6.71
C GLN A 251 -21.06 7.20 -7.97
N SER A 252 -20.96 8.47 -8.31
CA SER A 252 -21.62 9.05 -9.47
C SER A 252 -21.18 8.48 -10.83
N ASP A 253 -19.98 7.87 -10.86
CA ASP A 253 -19.41 7.20 -12.04
C ASP A 253 -19.81 5.72 -12.16
N GLY A 254 -20.67 5.22 -11.25
CA GLY A 254 -21.13 3.84 -11.21
C GLY A 254 -20.16 2.86 -10.58
N THR A 255 -19.07 3.33 -9.98
CA THR A 255 -18.16 2.51 -9.17
C THR A 255 -18.60 2.46 -7.71
N TYR A 256 -18.08 1.51 -6.95
CA TYR A 256 -18.27 1.42 -5.50
C TYR A 256 -16.97 1.79 -4.79
N ALA A 257 -17.05 2.69 -3.82
CA ALA A 257 -15.95 3.02 -2.92
C ALA A 257 -16.15 2.34 -1.57
N PHE A 258 -15.13 1.64 -1.09
CA PHE A 258 -15.08 1.01 0.22
C PHE A 258 -14.05 1.76 1.06
N TYR A 259 -14.52 2.44 2.10
CA TYR A 259 -13.65 3.18 3.02
C TYR A 259 -13.15 2.24 4.11
N THR A 260 -11.94 1.72 3.93
CA THR A 260 -11.37 0.78 4.90
C THR A 260 -10.59 1.55 5.96
N SER A 261 -11.15 1.64 7.16
CA SER A 261 -10.48 2.26 8.30
C SER A 261 -9.60 1.23 9.03
N GLU A 262 -8.52 1.72 9.65
CA GLU A 262 -7.68 0.95 10.60
C GLU A 262 -7.00 -0.32 10.06
N ILE A 263 -7.04 -0.58 8.76
CA ILE A 263 -6.29 -1.67 8.14
C ILE A 263 -4.87 -1.19 7.85
N MET A 264 -3.92 -1.65 8.64
CA MET A 264 -2.51 -1.23 8.54
C MET A 264 -1.59 -2.29 7.91
N ASN A 265 -2.06 -3.52 7.78
CA ASN A 265 -1.29 -4.65 7.27
C ASN A 265 -1.82 -5.13 5.92
N THR A 266 -1.05 -5.99 5.26
CA THR A 266 -1.52 -6.71 4.07
C THR A 266 -2.60 -7.71 4.47
N GLN A 267 -3.76 -7.62 3.84
CA GLN A 267 -4.89 -8.51 4.05
C GLN A 267 -5.49 -8.94 2.72
N ASP A 268 -5.98 -10.16 2.67
CA ASP A 268 -6.81 -10.62 1.58
C ASP A 268 -8.21 -10.03 1.71
N ILE A 269 -8.76 -9.58 0.59
CA ILE A 269 -10.09 -8.99 0.53
C ILE A 269 -10.98 -9.71 -0.47
N VAL A 270 -12.26 -9.81 -0.14
CA VAL A 270 -13.30 -10.32 -1.03
C VAL A 270 -14.35 -9.26 -1.25
N LEU A 271 -14.60 -8.92 -2.51
CA LEU A 271 -15.70 -8.04 -2.89
C LEU A 271 -16.92 -8.88 -3.25
N THR A 272 -18.03 -8.64 -2.58
CA THR A 272 -19.30 -9.35 -2.79
C THR A 272 -20.36 -8.39 -3.30
N ALA A 273 -21.00 -8.76 -4.41
CA ALA A 273 -22.18 -8.09 -4.92
C ALA A 273 -23.43 -8.83 -4.38
N LEU A 274 -24.18 -8.17 -3.50
CA LEU A 274 -25.37 -8.75 -2.90
C LEU A 274 -26.61 -8.38 -3.74
N PRO A 275 -27.25 -9.34 -4.42
CA PRO A 275 -28.33 -9.03 -5.36
C PRO A 275 -29.59 -8.53 -4.65
N GLY A 276 -30.08 -7.41 -5.09
CA GLY A 276 -31.33 -6.83 -4.58
C GLY A 276 -32.61 -7.46 -5.15
N LYS A 277 -32.63 -8.03 -6.30
CA LYS A 277 -33.73 -8.80 -6.96
C LYS A 277 -33.19 -9.57 -8.16
N GLY A 278 -32.69 -10.78 -7.96
CA GLY A 278 -32.63 -11.80 -9.01
C GLY A 278 -31.54 -11.67 -10.08
N ARG A 279 -30.53 -10.80 -9.94
CA ARG A 279 -29.36 -10.74 -10.84
C ARG A 279 -28.07 -10.73 -10.04
N THR A 280 -27.23 -11.72 -10.29
CA THR A 280 -25.88 -11.80 -9.75
C THR A 280 -24.96 -10.90 -10.58
N GLY A 281 -24.36 -9.90 -9.94
CA GLY A 281 -23.25 -9.13 -10.50
C GLY A 281 -21.92 -9.61 -9.91
N ARG A 282 -20.81 -9.33 -10.60
CA ARG A 282 -19.47 -9.51 -10.10
C ARG A 282 -18.81 -8.15 -9.87
N LEU A 283 -18.16 -7.98 -8.72
CA LEU A 283 -17.34 -6.82 -8.45
C LEU A 283 -15.88 -7.11 -8.79
N GLU A 284 -15.26 -6.21 -9.54
CA GLU A 284 -13.83 -6.24 -9.83
C GLU A 284 -13.14 -5.06 -9.16
N VAL A 285 -12.02 -5.34 -8.50
CA VAL A 285 -11.19 -4.30 -7.88
C VAL A 285 -10.53 -3.47 -8.97
N ILE A 286 -10.67 -2.15 -8.87
CA ILE A 286 -9.95 -1.21 -9.71
C ILE A 286 -8.60 -0.91 -9.07
N SER A 287 -7.52 -1.04 -9.84
CA SER A 287 -6.18 -0.69 -9.36
C SER A 287 -6.14 0.75 -8.84
N PRO A 288 -5.66 0.97 -7.62
CA PRO A 288 -5.52 2.32 -7.08
C PRO A 288 -4.27 3.04 -7.60
N PHE A 289 -3.41 2.35 -8.33
CA PHE A 289 -2.16 2.88 -8.83
C PHE A 289 -2.36 3.75 -10.08
N ALA A 290 -1.48 4.73 -10.24
CA ALA A 290 -1.53 5.67 -11.36
C ALA A 290 -0.77 5.19 -12.61
N GLU A 291 0.09 4.17 -12.43
CA GLU A 291 0.93 3.57 -13.48
C GLU A 291 1.77 4.61 -14.23
N VAL A 292 2.54 5.39 -13.45
CA VAL A 292 3.35 6.48 -13.98
C VAL A 292 4.59 5.94 -14.67
N LEU A 293 4.64 6.06 -15.99
CA LEU A 293 5.80 5.67 -16.78
C LEU A 293 6.68 6.89 -17.12
N PRO A 294 8.02 6.78 -17.03
CA PRO A 294 8.92 7.84 -17.46
C PRO A 294 8.97 7.93 -18.99
N ALA A 295 9.04 9.15 -19.51
CA ALA A 295 9.25 9.38 -20.95
C ALA A 295 10.68 9.02 -21.40
N LYS A 296 11.64 9.09 -20.48
CA LYS A 296 13.05 8.80 -20.72
C LYS A 296 13.72 8.31 -19.44
N LEU A 297 14.64 7.36 -19.60
CA LEU A 297 15.52 6.89 -18.51
C LEU A 297 16.99 7.18 -18.88
N PRO A 298 17.84 7.45 -17.89
CA PRO A 298 19.28 7.53 -18.11
C PRO A 298 19.83 6.16 -18.48
N LYS A 299 20.90 6.15 -19.31
CA LYS A 299 21.66 4.90 -19.50
C LYS A 299 22.31 4.50 -18.18
N LEU A 300 22.29 3.21 -17.90
CA LEU A 300 22.95 2.65 -16.73
C LEU A 300 24.46 2.54 -17.00
N ARG A 301 25.27 3.19 -16.18
CA ARG A 301 26.74 3.05 -16.21
C ARG A 301 27.16 2.27 -14.96
N LEU A 302 27.77 1.13 -15.19
CA LEU A 302 28.15 0.19 -14.12
C LEU A 302 29.65 0.02 -14.04
N ALA A 303 30.20 0.25 -12.86
CA ALA A 303 31.48 -0.30 -12.46
C ALA A 303 31.22 -1.30 -11.30
N TYR A 304 31.75 -2.49 -11.37
CA TYR A 304 31.52 -3.52 -10.34
C TYR A 304 32.77 -4.35 -10.07
N ASP A 305 32.85 -4.85 -8.86
CA ASP A 305 33.75 -5.91 -8.47
C ASP A 305 33.03 -7.25 -8.64
N GLU A 306 33.59 -8.15 -9.45
CA GLU A 306 32.95 -9.40 -9.84
C GLU A 306 32.76 -10.32 -8.64
N GLU A 307 33.78 -10.44 -7.75
CA GLU A 307 33.74 -11.31 -6.58
C GLU A 307 32.68 -10.82 -5.57
N ALA A 308 32.65 -9.52 -5.30
CA ALA A 308 31.67 -8.91 -4.43
C ALA A 308 30.23 -9.02 -5.00
N LEU A 309 30.09 -8.93 -6.33
CA LEU A 309 28.82 -9.10 -6.99
C LEU A 309 28.28 -10.54 -6.88
N ILE A 310 29.14 -11.54 -7.06
CA ILE A 310 28.78 -12.94 -6.89
C ILE A 310 28.37 -13.21 -5.45
N GLU A 311 29.14 -12.73 -4.46
CA GLU A 311 28.81 -12.88 -3.04
C GLU A 311 27.44 -12.26 -2.71
N ARG A 312 27.16 -11.07 -3.22
CA ARG A 312 25.88 -10.40 -3.04
C ARG A 312 24.73 -11.17 -3.68
N SER A 313 24.93 -11.69 -4.90
CA SER A 313 23.94 -12.50 -5.61
C SER A 313 23.60 -13.78 -4.85
N ILE A 314 24.59 -14.47 -4.29
CA ILE A 314 24.39 -15.63 -3.42
C ILE A 314 23.58 -15.22 -2.18
N GLY A 315 23.89 -14.08 -1.57
CA GLY A 315 23.15 -13.54 -0.42
C GLY A 315 21.65 -13.32 -0.75
N VAL A 316 21.35 -12.79 -1.92
CA VAL A 316 19.94 -12.60 -2.39
C VAL A 316 19.24 -13.96 -2.51
N GLN A 317 19.89 -14.95 -3.13
CA GLN A 317 19.32 -16.29 -3.29
C GLN A 317 19.06 -16.97 -1.95
N LEU A 318 20.01 -16.88 -1.03
CA LEU A 318 19.85 -17.41 0.32
C LEU A 318 18.72 -16.75 1.09
N HIS A 319 18.54 -15.44 0.94
CA HIS A 319 17.43 -14.71 1.56
C HIS A 319 16.06 -15.16 1.03
N HIS A 320 15.97 -15.58 -0.23
CA HIS A 320 14.76 -16.15 -0.80
C HIS A 320 14.44 -17.56 -0.31
N ILE A 321 15.48 -18.38 -0.08
CA ILE A 321 15.31 -19.77 0.37
C ILE A 321 15.08 -19.82 1.88
N LEU A 322 15.77 -18.96 2.62
CA LEU A 322 15.70 -18.86 4.08
C LEU A 322 15.24 -17.44 4.47
N PRO A 323 13.97 -17.13 4.31
CA PRO A 323 13.47 -15.81 4.68
C PRO A 323 13.66 -15.63 6.19
N VAL A 324 14.64 -14.83 6.55
CA VAL A 324 14.77 -14.35 7.93
C VAL A 324 13.67 -13.33 8.10
N ASP A 325 12.75 -13.61 8.99
CA ASP A 325 11.69 -12.68 9.36
C ASP A 325 12.32 -11.47 10.08
N SER A 326 12.84 -10.53 9.29
CA SER A 326 13.50 -9.32 9.79
C SER A 326 12.50 -8.24 10.22
N THR A 327 11.24 -8.61 10.39
CA THR A 327 10.17 -7.74 10.90
C THR A 327 10.25 -7.48 12.40
N HIS A 328 11.44 -7.55 13.00
CA HIS A 328 11.68 -7.04 14.34
C HIS A 328 11.49 -5.52 14.33
N GLY A 329 10.24 -5.07 14.41
CA GLY A 329 9.89 -3.65 14.44
C GLY A 329 8.54 -3.29 13.82
N GLN A 330 7.86 -4.18 13.12
CA GLN A 330 6.43 -4.00 12.98
C GLN A 330 5.84 -4.18 14.38
N ALA A 331 5.36 -3.07 14.95
CA ALA A 331 4.50 -3.18 16.11
C ALA A 331 3.44 -4.23 15.76
N VAL A 332 3.40 -5.31 16.54
CA VAL A 332 2.24 -6.20 16.52
C VAL A 332 1.10 -5.30 16.96
N LEU A 333 0.38 -4.76 16.01
CA LEU A 333 -0.86 -4.05 16.28
C LEU A 333 -1.74 -5.09 17.00
N GLU A 334 -2.21 -4.75 18.18
CA GLU A 334 -3.20 -5.55 18.86
C GLU A 334 -4.28 -5.91 17.84
N GLN A 335 -4.55 -7.21 17.72
CA GLN A 335 -5.58 -7.70 16.81
C GLN A 335 -6.92 -7.17 17.33
N LEU A 336 -7.40 -6.11 16.71
CA LEU A 336 -8.74 -5.59 16.97
C LEU A 336 -9.72 -6.53 16.25
N HIS A 337 -10.29 -7.45 16.97
CA HIS A 337 -11.39 -8.26 16.46
C HIS A 337 -12.68 -7.44 16.55
N ASP A 338 -13.27 -7.10 15.42
CA ASP A 338 -14.59 -6.45 15.37
C ASP A 338 -15.70 -7.38 15.86
N PHE A 339 -15.44 -8.68 15.89
CA PHE A 339 -16.39 -9.70 16.32
C PHE A 339 -15.85 -10.53 17.48
N THR A 340 -16.35 -10.24 18.67
CA THR A 340 -16.16 -11.15 19.81
C THR A 340 -17.37 -12.08 19.90
N PRO A 341 -17.22 -13.39 19.64
CA PRO A 341 -18.33 -14.31 19.65
C PRO A 341 -18.86 -14.47 21.08
N SER A 342 -20.18 -14.41 21.26
CA SER A 342 -20.83 -14.76 22.53
C SER A 342 -20.82 -16.26 22.81
N LEU A 343 -20.80 -17.07 21.76
CA LEU A 343 -20.68 -18.52 21.81
C LEU A 343 -19.72 -18.99 20.74
N SER A 344 -18.85 -19.90 21.07
CA SER A 344 -17.89 -20.55 20.18
C SER A 344 -17.93 -22.05 20.36
N TYR A 345 -17.88 -22.78 19.26
CA TYR A 345 -17.87 -24.24 19.25
C TYR A 345 -16.67 -24.72 18.47
N ASN A 346 -15.80 -25.50 19.13
CA ASN A 346 -14.71 -26.19 18.43
C ASN A 346 -15.25 -27.56 17.96
N LEU A 347 -15.42 -27.71 16.64
CA LEU A 347 -16.01 -28.91 16.06
C LEU A 347 -15.18 -30.18 16.31
N ASP A 348 -13.91 -30.08 16.65
CA ASP A 348 -13.07 -31.25 16.98
C ASP A 348 -13.38 -31.83 18.36
N GLU A 349 -14.13 -31.10 19.20
CA GLU A 349 -14.59 -31.55 20.52
C GLU A 349 -15.91 -32.31 20.45
N TYR A 350 -16.57 -32.36 19.30
CA TYR A 350 -17.84 -32.98 19.08
C TYR A 350 -17.74 -34.14 18.08
N VAL A 351 -18.76 -35.03 18.10
CA VAL A 351 -18.91 -36.02 17.04
C VAL A 351 -19.16 -35.31 15.73
N ARG A 352 -18.35 -35.61 14.71
CA ARG A 352 -18.48 -34.99 13.40
C ARG A 352 -19.77 -35.40 12.72
N PHE A 353 -20.55 -34.41 12.32
CA PHE A 353 -21.74 -34.57 11.51
C PHE A 353 -21.40 -34.47 10.03
N ASN A 354 -22.24 -35.03 9.17
CA ASN A 354 -22.00 -34.97 7.72
C ASN A 354 -22.32 -33.62 7.11
N THR A 355 -23.22 -32.85 7.74
CA THR A 355 -23.65 -31.55 7.27
C THR A 355 -23.63 -30.51 8.39
N VAL A 356 -23.45 -29.24 8.04
CA VAL A 356 -23.54 -28.10 8.95
C VAL A 356 -24.95 -28.01 9.54
N ARG A 357 -25.97 -28.40 8.79
CA ARG A 357 -27.36 -28.43 9.24
C ARG A 357 -27.56 -29.37 10.44
N GLU A 358 -27.00 -30.57 10.37
CA GLU A 358 -27.07 -31.55 11.48
C GLU A 358 -26.38 -30.94 12.71
N ALA A 359 -25.22 -30.35 12.58
CA ALA A 359 -24.52 -29.69 13.66
C ALA A 359 -25.36 -28.58 14.31
N PHE A 360 -26.01 -27.73 13.50
CA PHE A 360 -26.89 -26.68 14.02
C PHE A 360 -28.11 -27.19 14.75
N VAL A 361 -28.68 -28.33 14.36
CA VAL A 361 -29.85 -28.90 15.00
C VAL A 361 -29.48 -29.62 16.29
N GLU A 362 -28.33 -30.30 16.32
CA GLU A 362 -27.99 -31.21 17.40
C GLU A 362 -27.33 -30.51 18.61
N PHE A 363 -26.45 -29.56 18.39
CA PHE A 363 -25.70 -28.96 19.51
C PHE A 363 -25.54 -27.46 19.52
N VAL A 364 -25.76 -26.73 18.39
CA VAL A 364 -25.60 -25.29 18.38
C VAL A 364 -26.81 -24.60 18.99
N MET A 365 -26.66 -24.12 20.23
CA MET A 365 -27.75 -23.45 20.94
C MET A 365 -28.07 -22.07 20.33
N GLY A 366 -29.36 -21.73 20.38
CA GLY A 366 -29.80 -20.40 19.95
C GLY A 366 -29.89 -20.21 18.44
N VAL A 367 -29.66 -21.22 17.63
CA VAL A 367 -29.82 -21.21 16.18
C VAL A 367 -31.03 -22.04 15.76
N ARG A 368 -31.82 -21.52 14.84
CA ARG A 368 -32.97 -22.20 14.25
C ARG A 368 -32.87 -22.20 12.73
N VAL A 369 -32.90 -23.39 12.16
CA VAL A 369 -32.99 -23.61 10.72
C VAL A 369 -34.45 -23.90 10.36
N SER A 370 -35.01 -23.11 9.44
CA SER A 370 -36.41 -23.28 9.02
C SER A 370 -36.53 -23.01 7.52
N LYS A 371 -37.60 -23.47 6.87
CA LYS A 371 -37.94 -23.11 5.48
C LYS A 371 -39.00 -22.03 5.48
N ALA A 372 -38.81 -21.00 4.64
CA ALA A 372 -39.81 -20.00 4.33
C ALA A 372 -39.71 -19.67 2.83
N ASP A 373 -40.84 -19.64 2.15
CA ASP A 373 -40.94 -19.34 0.71
C ASP A 373 -40.03 -20.22 -0.18
N GLY A 374 -39.84 -21.48 0.21
CA GLY A 374 -39.02 -22.44 -0.50
C GLY A 374 -37.52 -22.37 -0.23
N ALA A 375 -37.03 -21.33 0.45
CA ALA A 375 -35.63 -21.15 0.83
C ALA A 375 -35.39 -21.52 2.30
N THR A 376 -34.19 -21.97 2.61
CA THR A 376 -33.77 -22.19 4.00
C THR A 376 -33.34 -20.86 4.64
N ILE A 377 -33.82 -20.63 5.86
CA ILE A 377 -33.51 -19.45 6.66
C ILE A 377 -32.95 -19.86 8.01
N ILE A 378 -31.79 -19.35 8.33
CA ILE A 378 -31.18 -19.42 9.65
C ILE A 378 -31.61 -18.19 10.45
N ARG A 379 -32.08 -18.42 11.69
CA ARG A 379 -32.47 -17.38 12.65
C ARG A 379 -31.73 -17.57 13.95
N ILE A 380 -31.46 -16.47 14.64
CA ILE A 380 -30.76 -16.44 15.93
C ILE A 380 -31.76 -16.08 17.03
N LEU A 381 -31.63 -16.72 18.18
CA LEU A 381 -32.38 -16.40 19.40
C LEU A 381 -31.87 -15.06 19.94
N GLN A 382 -32.78 -14.13 20.15
CA GLN A 382 -32.48 -12.85 20.80
C GLN A 382 -32.60 -13.02 22.31
N ASP A 383 -31.50 -12.82 23.02
CA ASP A 383 -31.42 -13.11 24.47
C ASP A 383 -32.31 -12.18 25.31
N ASP A 384 -32.49 -10.95 24.90
CA ASP A 384 -33.28 -9.92 25.55
C ASP A 384 -34.78 -10.24 25.55
N VAL A 385 -35.28 -10.73 24.42
CA VAL A 385 -36.71 -11.01 24.22
C VAL A 385 -37.06 -12.51 24.27
N LYS A 386 -36.05 -13.39 24.38
CA LYS A 386 -36.20 -14.86 24.36
C LYS A 386 -37.01 -15.38 23.17
N ARG A 387 -36.86 -14.74 22.00
CA ARG A 387 -37.55 -15.10 20.77
C ARG A 387 -36.55 -15.16 19.61
N PHE A 388 -36.83 -16.02 18.65
CA PHE A 388 -36.04 -16.01 17.41
C PHE A 388 -36.30 -14.76 16.61
N SER A 389 -35.22 -14.18 16.07
CA SER A 389 -35.30 -13.00 15.20
C SER A 389 -36.27 -13.26 14.05
N SER A 390 -37.06 -12.24 13.69
CA SER A 390 -37.87 -12.24 12.45
C SER A 390 -37.01 -12.09 11.22
N LEU A 391 -35.81 -11.51 11.39
CA LEU A 391 -34.85 -11.29 10.33
C LEU A 391 -34.01 -12.55 10.09
N LYS A 392 -33.56 -12.69 8.86
CA LYS A 392 -32.56 -13.64 8.42
C LYS A 392 -31.21 -13.34 9.10
N ALA A 393 -30.53 -14.36 9.62
CA ALA A 393 -29.20 -14.19 10.22
C ALA A 393 -28.18 -13.80 9.14
N LEU A 394 -27.22 -12.98 9.51
CA LEU A 394 -26.00 -12.79 8.71
C LEU A 394 -25.12 -14.03 8.94
N VAL A 395 -24.85 -14.75 7.89
CA VAL A 395 -23.95 -15.90 7.89
C VAL A 395 -22.65 -15.50 7.21
N LEU A 396 -21.53 -15.79 7.86
CA LEU A 396 -20.21 -15.53 7.33
C LEU A 396 -19.45 -16.86 7.21
N ILE A 397 -18.77 -17.07 6.09
CA ILE A 397 -17.75 -18.11 5.93
C ILE A 397 -16.42 -17.40 5.78
N ASP A 398 -15.51 -17.63 6.72
CA ASP A 398 -14.19 -16.97 6.77
C ASP A 398 -14.26 -15.42 6.66
N GLY A 399 -15.35 -14.84 7.19
CA GLY A 399 -15.61 -13.42 7.15
C GLY A 399 -16.38 -12.93 5.92
N VAL A 400 -16.66 -13.79 4.94
CA VAL A 400 -17.42 -13.44 3.74
C VAL A 400 -18.91 -13.68 3.95
N PRO A 401 -19.77 -12.66 3.75
CA PRO A 401 -21.21 -12.80 3.88
C PRO A 401 -21.79 -13.74 2.82
N ILE A 402 -22.60 -14.69 3.26
CA ILE A 402 -23.34 -15.64 2.42
C ILE A 402 -24.83 -15.34 2.51
N GLU A 403 -25.42 -14.96 1.40
CA GLU A 403 -26.86 -14.64 1.32
C GLU A 403 -27.73 -15.88 1.17
N ASP A 404 -27.26 -16.88 0.45
CA ASP A 404 -27.95 -18.15 0.27
C ASP A 404 -27.61 -19.11 1.39
N HIS A 405 -28.53 -19.27 2.34
CA HIS A 405 -28.34 -20.20 3.46
C HIS A 405 -28.38 -21.67 3.06
N ASP A 406 -28.97 -22.01 1.91
CA ASP A 406 -28.93 -23.38 1.39
C ASP A 406 -27.53 -23.78 0.92
N ALA A 407 -26.71 -22.80 0.51
CA ALA A 407 -25.32 -23.03 0.12
C ALA A 407 -24.38 -23.37 1.29
N VAL A 408 -24.81 -23.13 2.54
CA VAL A 408 -24.00 -23.34 3.76
C VAL A 408 -24.38 -24.66 4.47
N LEU A 409 -25.61 -25.10 4.31
CA LEU A 409 -26.22 -26.20 5.07
C LEU A 409 -26.15 -27.54 4.35
#